data_a6ffc7d833272e940cae8c0e19129e94
#
_entry.id   a6ffc7d833272e940cae8c0e19129e94
#
_cell.length_a   1.000
_cell.length_b   1.000
_cell.length_c   1.000
_cell.angle_alpha   90.00
_cell.angle_beta   90.00
_cell.angle_gamma   90.00
#
_symmetry.space_group_name_H-M   'P 1'
#
loop_
_entity.id
_entity.type
_entity.pdbx_description
1 polymer ?
#
loop_
_entity_poly.entity_id
_entity_poly.type
_entity_poly.pdbx_seq_one_letter_code
_entity_poly.pdbx_strand_id
1 'polypeptide(L)'
;MKVSIIGGSIGGLLTGIAMQKTGHQVDIYERSATAMQGRGAGLVVQAELMNYMIHQGISSHQLFGVPATQRQILNGQGYPAYSYDNDTSFTSWNYLWQQLKAYFPAANYHYNHQLVNLQQTGKIVNCTFADGSQIETDLLIGADGYNSVVRQHLFPDIAPLYAGYVAYRGLIPEDELTAEEIDFFANKFTLYPYSNSHLLAYLVPGNHGELGKGRRQLNWVWYLNKTQAQLKDLMIDKNGVERQYSVPATFLRDANIAELKTRAQIELPEILSARVQQTQNPFVQVIVDMAVPKMYQDRVVILGDAASLVRPHTASGTAKAYEDAAALAAVLTDHSTLASALQRWNTMQLHHAAELISYGRRLAKGSGLGQ
;
A
#
# COMPACT_ATOMS: atom_id res chain seq x y z
N MET A 1 -13.15 -23.05 10.87
CA MET A 1 -13.50 -23.07 9.43
C MET A 1 -12.22 -23.16 8.61
N LYS A 2 -12.32 -23.73 7.41
CA LYS A 2 -11.28 -23.59 6.38
C LYS A 2 -11.45 -22.24 5.69
N VAL A 3 -10.43 -21.42 5.73
CA VAL A 3 -10.42 -20.06 5.17
C VAL A 3 -9.36 -19.97 4.10
N SER A 4 -9.74 -19.57 2.90
CA SER A 4 -8.80 -19.32 1.81
C SER A 4 -8.72 -17.82 1.52
N ILE A 5 -7.49 -17.30 1.39
CA ILE A 5 -7.22 -15.88 1.14
C ILE A 5 -6.59 -15.74 -0.23
N ILE A 6 -7.16 -14.89 -1.08
CA ILE A 6 -6.60 -14.56 -2.39
C ILE A 6 -5.82 -13.25 -2.26
N GLY A 7 -4.52 -13.34 -2.54
CA GLY A 7 -3.56 -12.25 -2.44
C GLY A 7 -2.64 -12.37 -1.23
N GLY A 8 -1.35 -12.51 -1.48
CA GLY A 8 -0.30 -12.74 -0.48
C GLY A 8 0.51 -11.48 -0.10
N SER A 9 -0.04 -10.29 -0.35
CA SER A 9 0.52 -9.02 0.08
C SER A 9 0.27 -8.76 1.58
N ILE A 10 0.62 -7.58 2.07
CA ILE A 10 0.49 -7.18 3.47
C ILE A 10 -0.93 -7.45 4.00
N GLY A 11 -1.97 -7.03 3.28
CA GLY A 11 -3.36 -7.24 3.69
C GLY A 11 -3.73 -8.72 3.84
N GLY A 12 -3.31 -9.57 2.89
CA GLY A 12 -3.56 -11.01 2.96
C GLY A 12 -2.80 -11.70 4.09
N LEU A 13 -1.53 -11.33 4.31
CA LEU A 13 -0.73 -11.86 5.42
C LEU A 13 -1.30 -11.45 6.79
N LEU A 14 -1.65 -10.17 6.98
CA LEU A 14 -2.29 -9.69 8.20
C LEU A 14 -3.61 -10.43 8.47
N THR A 15 -4.42 -10.61 7.42
CA THR A 15 -5.66 -11.40 7.51
C THR A 15 -5.39 -12.85 7.89
N GLY A 16 -4.42 -13.48 7.22
CA GLY A 16 -4.06 -14.87 7.48
C GLY A 16 -3.60 -15.09 8.91
N ILE A 17 -2.75 -14.22 9.43
CA ILE A 17 -2.25 -14.27 10.81
C ILE A 17 -3.42 -14.07 11.81
N ALA A 18 -4.26 -13.06 11.57
CA ALA A 18 -5.41 -12.80 12.45
C ALA A 18 -6.39 -13.98 12.49
N MET A 19 -6.69 -14.58 11.34
CA MET A 19 -7.57 -15.74 11.24
C MET A 19 -6.99 -17.00 11.90
N GLN A 20 -5.69 -17.27 11.74
CA GLN A 20 -5.04 -18.40 12.41
C GLN A 20 -5.10 -18.26 13.93
N LYS A 21 -4.90 -17.04 14.46
CA LYS A 21 -4.96 -16.76 15.91
C LYS A 21 -6.36 -16.98 16.48
N THR A 22 -7.39 -16.88 15.68
CA THR A 22 -8.77 -17.18 16.09
C THR A 22 -9.19 -18.63 15.82
N GLY A 23 -8.22 -19.51 15.54
CA GLY A 23 -8.42 -20.96 15.42
C GLY A 23 -8.96 -21.43 14.08
N HIS A 24 -8.82 -20.63 13.02
CA HIS A 24 -9.18 -21.05 11.67
C HIS A 24 -8.01 -21.76 10.97
N GLN A 25 -8.32 -22.69 10.08
CA GLN A 25 -7.36 -23.28 9.16
C GLN A 25 -7.26 -22.37 7.94
N VAL A 26 -6.06 -21.82 7.69
CA VAL A 26 -5.89 -20.74 6.72
C VAL A 26 -4.84 -21.07 5.68
N ASP A 27 -5.19 -20.87 4.40
CA ASP A 27 -4.29 -20.93 3.26
C ASP A 27 -4.33 -19.61 2.48
N ILE A 28 -3.15 -19.09 2.07
CA ILE A 28 -3.02 -17.91 1.23
C ILE A 28 -2.56 -18.33 -0.17
N TYR A 29 -3.23 -17.79 -1.20
CA TYR A 29 -2.96 -18.05 -2.60
C TYR A 29 -2.51 -16.74 -3.28
N GLU A 30 -1.25 -16.71 -3.73
CA GLU A 30 -0.61 -15.56 -4.36
C GLU A 30 -0.33 -15.85 -5.85
N ARG A 31 -0.73 -14.91 -6.72
CA ARG A 31 -0.54 -15.05 -8.17
C ARG A 31 0.92 -14.97 -8.64
N SER A 32 1.77 -14.25 -7.89
CA SER A 32 3.20 -14.13 -8.23
C SER A 32 3.88 -15.49 -8.10
N ALA A 33 4.69 -15.84 -9.09
CA ALA A 33 5.47 -17.09 -9.08
C ALA A 33 6.65 -17.05 -8.10
N THR A 34 7.08 -15.86 -7.69
CA THR A 34 8.23 -15.63 -6.81
C THR A 34 7.89 -14.66 -5.69
N ALA A 35 8.74 -14.60 -4.69
CA ALA A 35 8.65 -13.65 -3.59
C ALA A 35 8.55 -12.20 -4.10
N MET A 36 7.76 -11.39 -3.42
CA MET A 36 7.49 -9.99 -3.78
C MET A 36 8.55 -9.03 -3.21
N GLN A 37 9.77 -9.50 -2.97
CA GLN A 37 10.88 -8.68 -2.44
C GLN A 37 11.24 -7.54 -3.39
N GLY A 38 11.69 -6.41 -2.82
CA GLY A 38 12.12 -5.23 -3.57
C GLY A 38 10.97 -4.42 -4.19
N ARG A 39 9.71 -4.72 -3.85
CA ARG A 39 8.55 -3.96 -4.28
C ARG A 39 8.15 -2.89 -3.26
N GLY A 40 7.37 -1.93 -3.73
CA GLY A 40 6.76 -0.89 -2.90
C GLY A 40 7.71 0.25 -2.55
N ALA A 41 7.27 1.06 -1.63
CA ALA A 41 7.94 2.28 -1.17
C ALA A 41 7.75 2.47 0.34
N GLY A 42 8.08 3.66 0.83
CA GLY A 42 7.88 4.02 2.22
C GLY A 42 6.41 4.00 2.64
N LEU A 43 6.19 3.57 3.87
CA LEU A 43 4.90 3.51 4.55
C LEU A 43 5.02 4.21 5.91
N VAL A 44 3.94 4.86 6.34
CA VAL A 44 3.80 5.30 7.73
C VAL A 44 3.46 4.10 8.60
N VAL A 45 4.14 3.97 9.72
CA VAL A 45 3.81 2.97 10.75
C VAL A 45 2.77 3.57 11.69
N GLN A 46 1.55 3.04 11.62
CA GLN A 46 0.49 3.41 12.54
C GLN A 46 0.65 2.66 13.87
N ALA A 47 0.31 3.31 14.98
CA ALA A 47 0.52 2.76 16.33
C ALA A 47 -0.21 1.42 16.54
N GLU A 48 -1.42 1.30 16.02
CA GLU A 48 -2.26 0.11 16.12
C GLU A 48 -1.61 -1.10 15.44
N LEU A 49 -1.09 -0.91 14.22
CA LEU A 49 -0.37 -1.95 13.50
C LEU A 49 0.93 -2.32 14.21
N MET A 50 1.68 -1.33 14.70
CA MET A 50 2.90 -1.56 15.47
C MET A 50 2.62 -2.41 16.71
N ASN A 51 1.64 -2.01 17.51
CA ASN A 51 1.24 -2.71 18.72
C ASN A 51 0.82 -4.15 18.41
N TYR A 52 0.05 -4.35 17.34
CA TYR A 52 -0.31 -5.68 16.89
C TYR A 52 0.91 -6.53 16.55
N MET A 53 1.83 -6.03 15.74
CA MET A 53 3.05 -6.74 15.35
C MET A 53 3.89 -7.16 16.56
N ILE A 54 4.01 -6.28 17.55
CA ILE A 54 4.73 -6.54 18.79
C ILE A 54 4.01 -7.60 19.63
N HIS A 55 2.71 -7.45 19.90
CA HIS A 55 1.93 -8.39 20.69
C HIS A 55 1.85 -9.79 20.06
N GLN A 56 1.93 -9.88 18.73
CA GLN A 56 1.98 -11.17 18.05
C GLN A 56 3.39 -11.79 18.02
N GLY A 57 4.41 -11.08 18.50
CA GLY A 57 5.80 -11.54 18.42
C GLY A 57 6.37 -11.55 16.99
N ILE A 58 5.75 -10.81 16.07
CA ILE A 58 6.19 -10.68 14.66
C ILE A 58 7.39 -9.74 14.58
N SER A 59 7.42 -8.72 15.43
CA SER A 59 8.52 -7.79 15.56
C SER A 59 8.92 -7.62 17.03
N SER A 60 10.19 -7.30 17.28
CA SER A 60 10.65 -6.92 18.61
C SER A 60 10.32 -5.45 18.88
N HIS A 61 10.28 -5.05 20.15
CA HIS A 61 10.07 -3.66 20.59
C HIS A 61 11.09 -2.65 20.03
N GLN A 62 12.17 -3.10 19.46
CA GLN A 62 13.23 -2.27 18.95
C GLN A 62 13.02 -1.97 17.45
N LEU A 63 12.33 -0.86 17.19
CA LEU A 63 12.35 -0.14 15.93
C LEU A 63 11.86 -0.94 14.70
N PHE A 64 10.58 -0.95 14.55
CA PHE A 64 9.91 -1.46 13.33
C PHE A 64 10.07 -0.50 12.12
N GLY A 65 10.57 0.69 12.36
CA GLY A 65 10.76 1.73 11.35
C GLY A 65 11.78 2.79 11.75
N VAL A 66 12.05 3.69 10.85
CA VAL A 66 12.91 4.85 11.07
C VAL A 66 12.06 5.97 11.68
N PRO A 67 12.40 6.47 12.89
CA PRO A 67 11.65 7.54 13.51
C PRO A 67 11.81 8.87 12.74
N ALA A 68 10.73 9.66 12.70
CA ALA A 68 10.72 11.04 12.27
C ALA A 68 10.11 11.88 13.40
N THR A 69 10.94 12.37 14.29
CA THR A 69 10.53 13.12 15.48
C THR A 69 10.21 14.58 15.18
N GLN A 70 10.51 15.03 13.96
CA GLN A 70 10.24 16.37 13.48
C GLN A 70 9.57 16.32 12.10
N ARG A 71 8.59 17.21 11.89
CA ARG A 71 8.06 17.53 10.58
C ARG A 71 8.58 18.89 10.14
N GLN A 72 9.22 18.97 8.98
CA GLN A 72 9.71 20.22 8.40
C GLN A 72 8.99 20.53 7.09
N ILE A 73 8.58 21.80 6.96
CA ILE A 73 7.94 22.31 5.75
C ILE A 73 8.94 23.25 5.06
N LEU A 74 9.30 22.95 3.81
CA LEU A 74 10.29 23.73 3.08
C LEU A 74 9.67 24.92 2.36
N ASN A 75 10.44 26.01 2.25
CA ASN A 75 10.18 27.13 1.35
C ASN A 75 10.73 26.84 -0.07
N GLY A 76 10.53 27.79 -1.00
CA GLY A 76 10.99 27.65 -2.39
C GLY A 76 12.51 27.58 -2.57
N GLN A 77 13.29 28.00 -1.58
CA GLN A 77 14.76 27.87 -1.58
C GLN A 77 15.25 26.54 -0.96
N GLY A 78 14.34 25.71 -0.44
CA GLY A 78 14.69 24.43 0.19
C GLY A 78 15.06 24.52 1.67
N TYR A 79 14.89 25.69 2.30
CA TYR A 79 15.08 25.85 3.73
C TYR A 79 13.80 25.57 4.51
N PRO A 80 13.87 25.03 5.73
CA PRO A 80 12.70 24.91 6.59
C PRO A 80 12.06 26.28 6.87
N ALA A 81 10.82 26.47 6.37
CA ALA A 81 10.01 27.63 6.72
C ALA A 81 9.46 27.51 8.14
N TYR A 82 9.03 26.29 8.51
CA TYR A 82 8.73 25.88 9.88
C TYR A 82 9.02 24.43 10.10
N SER A 83 9.23 24.11 11.39
CA SER A 83 9.37 22.75 11.87
C SER A 83 8.57 22.62 13.17
N TYR A 84 8.02 21.44 13.40
CA TYR A 84 7.31 21.12 14.62
C TYR A 84 7.49 19.64 14.98
N ASP A 85 7.25 19.32 16.25
CA ASP A 85 7.41 17.98 16.76
C ASP A 85 6.47 17.02 16.03
N ASN A 86 6.95 15.83 15.79
CA ASN A 86 6.24 14.76 15.11
C ASN A 86 6.55 13.44 15.84
N ASP A 87 5.56 12.60 15.98
CA ASP A 87 5.73 11.25 16.54
C ASP A 87 5.29 10.23 15.51
N THR A 88 6.12 10.07 14.49
CA THR A 88 5.82 9.16 13.38
C THR A 88 7.06 8.32 13.07
N SER A 89 6.86 7.06 12.76
CA SER A 89 7.90 6.20 12.21
C SER A 89 7.54 5.77 10.80
N PHE A 90 8.56 5.59 9.97
CA PHE A 90 8.41 5.14 8.60
C PHE A 90 9.06 3.79 8.40
N THR A 91 8.37 2.88 7.73
CA THR A 91 8.91 1.59 7.31
C THR A 91 8.86 1.48 5.79
N SER A 92 9.44 0.42 5.23
CA SER A 92 9.25 0.10 3.82
C SER A 92 8.22 -1.02 3.66
N TRP A 93 7.46 -0.98 2.57
CA TRP A 93 6.56 -2.06 2.20
C TRP A 93 7.29 -3.41 2.16
N ASN A 94 8.49 -3.41 1.58
CA ASN A 94 9.33 -4.59 1.46
C ASN A 94 9.67 -5.19 2.83
N TYR A 95 10.12 -4.37 3.76
CA TYR A 95 10.50 -4.84 5.11
C TYR A 95 9.29 -5.38 5.88
N LEU A 96 8.17 -4.64 5.87
CA LEU A 96 6.92 -5.10 6.52
C LEU A 96 6.44 -6.43 5.93
N TRP A 97 6.45 -6.55 4.61
CA TRP A 97 6.06 -7.80 3.95
C TRP A 97 6.97 -8.96 4.34
N GLN A 98 8.29 -8.76 4.39
CA GLN A 98 9.25 -9.79 4.81
C GLN A 98 8.99 -10.28 6.23
N GLN A 99 8.74 -9.37 7.19
CA GLN A 99 8.44 -9.72 8.57
C GLN A 99 7.16 -10.56 8.68
N LEU A 100 6.08 -10.12 8.04
CA LEU A 100 4.82 -10.84 8.03
C LEU A 100 4.94 -12.21 7.33
N LYS A 101 5.66 -12.26 6.20
CA LYS A 101 5.87 -13.49 5.43
C LYS A 101 6.72 -14.50 6.19
N ALA A 102 7.74 -14.06 6.93
CA ALA A 102 8.57 -14.92 7.77
C ALA A 102 7.77 -15.52 8.94
N TYR A 103 6.81 -14.79 9.47
CA TYR A 103 5.95 -15.23 10.56
C TYR A 103 4.85 -16.20 10.09
N PHE A 104 4.30 -16.01 8.88
CA PHE A 104 3.24 -16.87 8.36
C PHE A 104 3.78 -18.23 7.91
N PRO A 105 3.15 -19.37 8.28
CA PRO A 105 3.62 -20.70 7.95
C PRO A 105 3.85 -20.90 6.45
N ALA A 106 5.04 -21.31 6.07
CA ALA A 106 5.42 -21.45 4.65
C ALA A 106 4.57 -22.48 3.90
N ALA A 107 4.15 -23.56 4.58
CA ALA A 107 3.31 -24.62 4.02
C ALA A 107 1.90 -24.14 3.63
N ASN A 108 1.44 -23.04 4.21
CA ASN A 108 0.10 -22.50 3.97
C ASN A 108 0.13 -21.25 3.05
N TYR A 109 1.27 -20.95 2.41
CA TYR A 109 1.42 -19.84 1.49
C TYR A 109 1.80 -20.37 0.10
N HIS A 110 0.86 -20.31 -0.82
CA HIS A 110 0.93 -20.93 -2.14
C HIS A 110 1.22 -19.87 -3.21
N TYR A 111 2.40 -19.91 -3.80
CA TYR A 111 2.77 -19.07 -4.95
C TYR A 111 2.18 -19.62 -6.25
N ASN A 112 2.18 -18.80 -7.30
CA ASN A 112 1.74 -19.16 -8.65
C ASN A 112 0.28 -19.60 -8.73
N HIS A 113 -0.58 -19.11 -7.82
CA HIS A 113 -2.01 -19.42 -7.79
C HIS A 113 -2.83 -18.17 -8.13
N GLN A 114 -2.98 -17.90 -9.43
CA GLN A 114 -3.82 -16.80 -9.91
C GLN A 114 -5.28 -17.27 -9.96
N LEU A 115 -6.14 -16.71 -9.10
CA LEU A 115 -7.58 -16.98 -9.15
C LEU A 115 -8.16 -16.49 -10.50
N VAL A 116 -8.93 -17.33 -11.16
CA VAL A 116 -9.63 -17.01 -12.43
C VAL A 116 -11.15 -17.11 -12.31
N ASN A 117 -11.65 -17.96 -11.41
CA ASN A 117 -13.08 -18.10 -11.18
C ASN A 117 -13.37 -18.50 -9.73
N LEU A 118 -14.55 -18.13 -9.25
CA LEU A 118 -15.09 -18.58 -7.98
C LEU A 118 -16.59 -18.84 -8.11
N GLN A 119 -17.11 -19.84 -7.39
CA GLN A 119 -18.52 -20.17 -7.37
C GLN A 119 -18.96 -20.57 -5.96
N GLN A 120 -20.03 -19.97 -5.48
CA GLN A 120 -20.62 -20.33 -4.20
C GLN A 120 -21.68 -21.42 -4.41
N THR A 121 -21.57 -22.53 -3.66
CA THR A 121 -22.49 -23.65 -3.72
C THR A 121 -22.88 -24.08 -2.28
N GLY A 122 -24.03 -23.68 -1.84
CA GLY A 122 -24.48 -23.92 -0.47
C GLY A 122 -23.58 -23.30 0.59
N LYS A 123 -22.84 -24.12 1.34
CA LYS A 123 -21.94 -23.66 2.41
C LYS A 123 -20.45 -23.64 2.00
N ILE A 124 -20.15 -23.81 0.73
CA ILE A 124 -18.79 -23.96 0.19
C ILE A 124 -18.57 -22.94 -0.92
N VAL A 125 -17.35 -22.42 -1.00
CA VAL A 125 -16.85 -21.63 -2.12
C VAL A 125 -15.84 -22.47 -2.89
N ASN A 126 -16.09 -22.70 -4.17
CA ASN A 126 -15.19 -23.36 -5.10
C ASN A 126 -14.36 -22.31 -5.82
N CYS A 127 -13.05 -22.44 -5.81
CA CYS A 127 -12.14 -21.54 -6.49
C CYS A 127 -11.36 -22.31 -7.56
N THR A 128 -11.22 -21.72 -8.75
CA THR A 128 -10.42 -22.26 -9.86
C THR A 128 -9.26 -21.31 -10.15
N PHE A 129 -8.06 -21.85 -10.26
CA PHE A 129 -6.84 -21.09 -10.58
C PHE A 129 -6.45 -21.24 -12.05
N ALA A 130 -5.57 -20.35 -12.53
CA ALA A 130 -5.14 -20.31 -13.92
C ALA A 130 -4.39 -21.58 -14.40
N ASP A 131 -3.78 -22.33 -13.47
CA ASP A 131 -3.13 -23.62 -13.73
C ASP A 131 -4.12 -24.80 -13.80
N GLY A 132 -5.43 -24.53 -13.64
CA GLY A 132 -6.48 -25.52 -13.64
C GLY A 132 -6.74 -26.18 -12.28
N SER A 133 -5.92 -25.90 -11.26
CA SER A 133 -6.15 -26.41 -9.91
C SER A 133 -7.43 -25.82 -9.29
N GLN A 134 -8.04 -26.57 -8.39
CA GLN A 134 -9.28 -26.17 -7.71
C GLN A 134 -9.17 -26.42 -6.22
N ILE A 135 -9.82 -25.56 -5.45
CA ILE A 135 -9.96 -25.73 -4.00
C ILE A 135 -11.39 -25.46 -3.56
N GLU A 136 -11.73 -26.04 -2.40
CA GLU A 136 -12.95 -25.79 -1.66
C GLU A 136 -12.63 -25.13 -0.32
N THR A 137 -13.44 -24.13 0.06
CA THR A 137 -13.26 -23.41 1.32
C THR A 137 -14.61 -23.04 1.95
N ASP A 138 -14.65 -22.91 3.28
CA ASP A 138 -15.85 -22.47 4.01
C ASP A 138 -16.03 -20.94 3.91
N LEU A 139 -14.94 -20.19 3.79
CA LEU A 139 -14.91 -18.75 3.67
C LEU A 139 -13.78 -18.34 2.73
N LEU A 140 -14.09 -17.55 1.70
CA LEU A 140 -13.12 -16.96 0.80
C LEU A 140 -12.92 -15.49 1.16
N ILE A 141 -11.66 -15.05 1.27
CA ILE A 141 -11.32 -13.65 1.53
C ILE A 141 -10.47 -13.12 0.37
N GLY A 142 -10.97 -12.12 -0.35
CA GLY A 142 -10.26 -11.38 -1.37
C GLY A 142 -9.44 -10.24 -0.71
N ALA A 143 -8.13 -10.43 -0.67
CA ALA A 143 -7.12 -9.44 -0.28
C ALA A 143 -6.18 -9.14 -1.47
N ASP A 144 -6.70 -9.25 -2.69
CA ASP A 144 -6.00 -9.25 -3.97
C ASP A 144 -5.84 -7.84 -4.58
N GLY A 145 -6.04 -6.80 -3.74
CA GLY A 145 -5.64 -5.44 -4.01
C GLY A 145 -6.53 -4.70 -5.03
N TYR A 146 -6.02 -3.58 -5.53
CA TYR A 146 -6.77 -2.69 -6.41
C TYR A 146 -7.31 -3.35 -7.69
N ASN A 147 -6.68 -4.42 -8.17
CA ASN A 147 -7.10 -5.19 -9.36
C ASN A 147 -7.79 -6.50 -8.99
N SER A 148 -8.57 -6.48 -7.91
CA SER A 148 -9.19 -7.64 -7.31
C SER A 148 -10.11 -8.39 -8.28
N VAL A 149 -9.80 -9.65 -8.53
CA VAL A 149 -10.65 -10.60 -9.26
C VAL A 149 -11.88 -10.95 -8.42
N VAL A 150 -11.70 -11.08 -7.09
CA VAL A 150 -12.81 -11.37 -6.18
C VAL A 150 -13.82 -10.23 -6.19
N ARG A 151 -13.38 -8.95 -6.14
CA ARG A 151 -14.28 -7.80 -6.28
C ARG A 151 -15.02 -7.83 -7.61
N GLN A 152 -14.30 -8.03 -8.73
CA GLN A 152 -14.91 -8.07 -10.06
C GLN A 152 -16.00 -9.14 -10.18
N HIS A 153 -15.82 -10.27 -9.49
CA HIS A 153 -16.83 -11.32 -9.45
C HIS A 153 -18.06 -10.89 -8.63
N LEU A 154 -17.86 -10.24 -7.47
CA LEU A 154 -18.98 -9.80 -6.62
C LEU A 154 -19.68 -8.55 -7.17
N PHE A 155 -18.92 -7.63 -7.74
CA PHE A 155 -19.37 -6.30 -8.16
C PHE A 155 -18.73 -5.93 -9.51
N PRO A 156 -19.15 -6.54 -10.64
CA PRO A 156 -18.54 -6.35 -11.95
C PRO A 156 -18.57 -4.91 -12.44
N ASP A 157 -19.55 -4.12 -12.00
CA ASP A 157 -19.73 -2.72 -12.39
C ASP A 157 -18.89 -1.73 -11.56
N ILE A 158 -18.18 -2.22 -10.51
CA ILE A 158 -17.37 -1.37 -9.64
C ILE A 158 -15.91 -1.39 -10.10
N ALA A 159 -15.48 -0.30 -10.69
CA ALA A 159 -14.11 -0.08 -11.13
C ALA A 159 -13.46 1.13 -10.43
N PRO A 160 -12.13 1.11 -10.20
CA PRO A 160 -11.41 2.29 -9.74
C PRO A 160 -11.52 3.46 -10.70
N LEU A 161 -11.78 4.65 -10.17
CA LEU A 161 -11.91 5.89 -10.92
C LEU A 161 -10.65 6.74 -10.76
N TYR A 162 -10.09 7.20 -11.87
CA TYR A 162 -8.92 8.08 -11.85
C TYR A 162 -9.19 9.37 -11.09
N ALA A 163 -8.30 9.71 -10.16
CA ALA A 163 -8.46 10.88 -9.28
C ALA A 163 -7.85 12.17 -9.85
N GLY A 164 -7.35 12.17 -11.10
CA GLY A 164 -6.81 13.36 -11.79
C GLY A 164 -5.31 13.59 -11.59
N TYR A 165 -4.60 12.73 -10.83
CA TYR A 165 -3.17 12.89 -10.56
C TYR A 165 -2.46 11.55 -10.32
N VAL A 166 -1.14 11.59 -10.35
CA VAL A 166 -0.26 10.45 -10.11
C VAL A 166 0.74 10.75 -8.98
N ALA A 167 1.30 9.70 -8.40
CA ALA A 167 2.44 9.78 -7.49
C ALA A 167 3.68 9.21 -8.19
N TYR A 168 4.68 10.05 -8.45
CA TYR A 168 6.02 9.58 -8.75
C TYR A 168 6.74 9.27 -7.44
N ARG A 169 7.54 8.21 -7.44
CA ARG A 169 8.25 7.74 -6.24
C ARG A 169 9.66 7.32 -6.58
N GLY A 170 10.56 7.48 -5.62
CA GLY A 170 11.91 6.96 -5.70
C GLY A 170 12.46 6.57 -4.35
N LEU A 171 13.43 5.69 -4.40
CA LEU A 171 14.25 5.25 -3.26
C LEU A 171 15.70 5.48 -3.62
N ILE A 172 16.46 6.06 -2.69
CA ILE A 172 17.90 6.33 -2.81
C ILE A 172 18.57 5.72 -1.60
N PRO A 173 19.57 4.85 -1.77
CA PRO A 173 20.39 4.37 -0.67
C PRO A 173 21.00 5.54 0.12
N GLU A 174 21.00 5.48 1.43
CA GLU A 174 21.47 6.58 2.28
C GLU A 174 22.99 6.81 2.14
N ASP A 175 23.75 5.78 1.80
CA ASP A 175 25.18 5.86 1.52
C ASP A 175 25.53 6.58 0.21
N GLU A 176 24.54 6.84 -0.65
CA GLU A 176 24.67 7.69 -1.83
C GLU A 176 24.42 9.18 -1.52
N LEU A 177 24.06 9.55 -0.28
CA LEU A 177 23.84 10.92 0.16
C LEU A 177 25.09 11.48 0.83
N THR A 178 25.29 12.81 0.73
CA THR A 178 26.33 13.49 1.51
C THR A 178 25.99 13.53 3.00
N ALA A 179 26.98 13.81 3.84
CA ALA A 179 26.76 13.92 5.29
C ALA A 179 25.74 15.02 5.63
N GLU A 180 25.77 16.16 4.94
CA GLU A 180 24.84 17.27 5.12
C GLU A 180 23.40 16.85 4.73
N GLU A 181 23.25 16.09 3.66
CA GLU A 181 21.94 15.59 3.21
C GLU A 181 21.37 14.55 4.16
N ILE A 182 22.21 13.65 4.66
CA ILE A 182 21.80 12.68 5.69
C ILE A 182 21.28 13.42 6.91
N ASP A 183 21.99 14.43 7.41
CA ASP A 183 21.60 15.21 8.58
C ASP A 183 20.35 16.10 8.29
N PHE A 184 20.19 16.54 7.04
CA PHE A 184 19.01 17.27 6.61
C PHE A 184 17.73 16.43 6.68
N PHE A 185 17.77 15.14 6.29
CA PHE A 185 16.62 14.25 6.28
C PHE A 185 16.48 13.39 7.55
N ALA A 186 17.54 13.25 8.37
CA ALA A 186 17.54 12.40 9.55
C ALA A 186 16.48 12.83 10.56
N ASN A 187 15.70 11.86 11.06
CA ASN A 187 14.62 12.05 12.03
C ASN A 187 13.53 13.05 11.59
N LYS A 188 13.37 13.27 10.28
CA LYS A 188 12.46 14.28 9.75
C LYS A 188 11.50 13.70 8.73
N PHE A 189 10.26 14.19 8.79
CA PHE A 189 9.30 14.11 7.72
C PHE A 189 9.31 15.42 6.96
N THR A 190 9.94 15.44 5.79
CA THR A 190 10.15 16.63 4.97
C THR A 190 9.01 16.78 3.98
N LEU A 191 8.39 17.96 3.94
CA LEU A 191 7.31 18.31 3.01
C LEU A 191 7.65 19.62 2.29
N TYR A 192 7.52 19.61 0.98
CA TYR A 192 7.56 20.80 0.13
C TYR A 192 6.22 20.96 -0.59
N PRO A 193 5.29 21.78 -0.05
CA PRO A 193 4.04 22.12 -0.70
C PRO A 193 4.25 23.31 -1.66
N TYR A 194 3.66 23.23 -2.84
CA TYR A 194 3.58 24.34 -3.78
C TYR A 194 2.30 24.24 -4.62
N SER A 195 2.06 25.20 -5.53
CA SER A 195 0.79 25.26 -6.26
C SER A 195 0.46 23.97 -7.00
N ASN A 196 -0.67 23.37 -6.68
CA ASN A 196 -1.23 22.16 -7.30
C ASN A 196 -0.34 20.91 -7.21
N SER A 197 0.55 20.86 -6.22
CA SER A 197 1.47 19.75 -6.02
C SER A 197 2.09 19.76 -4.62
N HIS A 198 2.72 18.65 -4.24
CA HIS A 198 3.69 18.61 -3.15
C HIS A 198 4.62 17.42 -3.31
N LEU A 199 5.83 17.56 -2.78
CA LEU A 199 6.77 16.47 -2.61
C LEU A 199 7.00 16.24 -1.12
N LEU A 200 7.09 14.98 -0.74
CA LEU A 200 7.47 14.57 0.61
C LEU A 200 8.64 13.57 0.56
N ALA A 201 9.53 13.67 1.57
CA ALA A 201 10.69 12.83 1.70
C ALA A 201 10.95 12.46 3.16
N TYR A 202 11.36 11.20 3.39
CA TYR A 202 11.68 10.66 4.70
C TYR A 202 12.53 9.40 4.58
N LEU A 203 13.26 9.06 5.63
CA LEU A 203 14.06 7.84 5.67
C LEU A 203 13.22 6.63 6.03
N VAL A 204 13.52 5.51 5.39
CA VAL A 204 12.92 4.19 5.62
C VAL A 204 14.02 3.15 5.84
N PRO A 205 13.72 1.96 6.41
CA PRO A 205 14.70 0.88 6.52
C PRO A 205 15.35 0.55 5.18
N GLY A 206 16.57 0.09 5.22
CA GLY A 206 17.28 -0.49 4.08
C GLY A 206 16.59 -1.72 3.50
N ASN A 207 17.14 -2.30 2.45
CA ASN A 207 16.52 -3.41 1.70
C ASN A 207 16.28 -4.66 2.56
N HIS A 208 17.09 -4.87 3.60
CA HIS A 208 16.98 -6.00 4.52
C HIS A 208 16.50 -5.56 5.92
N GLY A 209 15.95 -4.35 6.04
CA GLY A 209 15.43 -3.81 7.30
C GLY A 209 16.48 -3.09 8.14
N GLU A 210 17.61 -2.68 7.57
CA GLU A 210 18.65 -1.94 8.29
C GLU A 210 18.14 -0.56 8.71
N LEU A 211 18.36 -0.23 9.99
CA LEU A 211 17.92 1.03 10.62
C LEU A 211 19.08 1.97 10.94
N GLY A 212 20.32 1.48 10.89
CA GLY A 212 21.52 2.24 11.20
C GLY A 212 21.80 3.35 10.16
N LYS A 213 22.35 4.49 10.61
CA LYS A 213 22.80 5.59 9.75
C LYS A 213 23.73 5.06 8.65
N GLY A 214 23.53 5.50 7.41
CA GLY A 214 24.27 5.08 6.23
C GLY A 214 23.80 3.76 5.61
N ARG A 215 22.78 3.11 6.19
CA ARG A 215 22.25 1.81 5.70
C ARG A 215 20.75 1.84 5.39
N ARG A 216 20.12 2.99 5.58
CA ARG A 216 18.71 3.26 5.31
C ARG A 216 18.51 3.67 3.85
N GLN A 217 17.29 4.02 3.50
CA GLN A 217 16.96 4.58 2.19
C GLN A 217 16.18 5.88 2.37
N LEU A 218 16.47 6.88 1.53
CA LEU A 218 15.62 8.06 1.40
C LEU A 218 14.48 7.72 0.42
N ASN A 219 13.27 7.73 0.92
CA ASN A 219 12.06 7.62 0.14
C ASN A 219 11.53 9.00 -0.18
N TRP A 220 11.19 9.27 -1.44
CA TRP A 220 10.47 10.46 -1.83
C TRP A 220 9.21 10.13 -2.62
N VAL A 221 8.19 10.98 -2.50
CA VAL A 221 6.92 10.89 -3.23
C VAL A 221 6.55 12.28 -3.74
N TRP A 222 6.31 12.39 -5.02
CA TRP A 222 5.92 13.64 -5.68
C TRP A 222 4.59 13.48 -6.41
N TYR A 223 3.58 14.26 -6.02
CA TYR A 223 2.24 14.20 -6.58
C TYR A 223 2.07 15.24 -7.68
N LEU A 224 1.66 14.81 -8.87
CA LEU A 224 1.52 15.64 -10.04
C LEU A 224 0.18 15.41 -10.74
N ASN A 225 -0.56 16.48 -11.01
CA ASN A 225 -1.76 16.43 -11.83
C ASN A 225 -1.40 16.00 -13.27
N LYS A 226 -2.21 15.14 -13.84
CA LYS A 226 -2.10 14.64 -15.21
C LYS A 226 -3.50 14.56 -15.82
N THR A 227 -3.69 15.09 -17.03
CA THR A 227 -4.92 14.86 -17.78
C THR A 227 -5.06 13.40 -18.16
N GLN A 228 -6.26 12.98 -18.56
CA GLN A 228 -6.51 11.60 -18.99
C GLN A 228 -5.61 11.21 -20.20
N ALA A 229 -5.37 12.14 -21.13
CA ALA A 229 -4.48 11.89 -22.26
C ALA A 229 -3.02 11.70 -21.84
N GLN A 230 -2.52 12.55 -20.92
CA GLN A 230 -1.17 12.41 -20.36
C GLN A 230 -1.03 11.12 -19.54
N LEU A 231 -2.07 10.74 -18.79
CA LEU A 231 -2.08 9.47 -18.06
C LEU A 231 -1.94 8.28 -19.01
N LYS A 232 -2.75 8.24 -20.08
CA LYS A 232 -2.73 7.14 -21.03
C LYS A 232 -1.34 6.95 -21.66
N ASP A 233 -0.67 8.04 -22.04
CA ASP A 233 0.71 7.97 -22.54
C ASP A 233 1.69 7.51 -21.47
N LEU A 234 1.62 8.07 -20.25
CA LEU A 234 2.49 7.72 -19.14
C LEU A 234 2.42 6.25 -18.76
N MET A 235 1.23 5.63 -18.91
CA MET A 235 1.00 4.25 -18.51
C MET A 235 1.47 3.21 -19.54
N ILE A 236 2.00 3.62 -20.69
CA ILE A 236 2.71 2.72 -21.60
C ILE A 236 4.15 2.58 -21.10
N ASP A 237 4.53 1.36 -20.72
CA ASP A 237 5.88 1.08 -20.21
C ASP A 237 6.93 1.01 -21.33
N LYS A 238 8.22 0.86 -20.97
CA LYS A 238 9.32 0.81 -21.95
C LYS A 238 9.27 -0.37 -22.91
N ASN A 239 8.47 -1.40 -22.61
CA ASN A 239 8.26 -2.57 -23.46
C ASN A 239 6.98 -2.42 -24.31
N GLY A 240 6.32 -1.26 -24.28
CA GLY A 240 5.07 -1.00 -24.98
C GLY A 240 3.82 -1.61 -24.33
N VAL A 241 3.93 -2.13 -23.10
CA VAL A 241 2.80 -2.71 -22.37
C VAL A 241 2.03 -1.61 -21.68
N GLU A 242 0.72 -1.53 -21.94
CA GLU A 242 -0.18 -0.62 -21.23
C GLU A 242 -0.44 -1.12 -19.81
N ARG A 243 -0.05 -0.33 -18.83
CA ARG A 243 -0.23 -0.59 -17.40
C ARG A 243 -1.48 0.13 -16.89
N GLN A 244 -2.22 -0.47 -15.98
CA GLN A 244 -3.47 0.13 -15.51
C GLN A 244 -3.29 1.11 -14.36
N TYR A 245 -2.50 0.75 -13.32
CA TYR A 245 -2.45 1.51 -12.07
C TYR A 245 -1.03 1.89 -11.62
N SER A 246 -0.02 1.29 -12.19
CA SER A 246 1.37 1.63 -11.88
C SER A 246 2.31 1.18 -12.99
N VAL A 247 3.34 1.97 -13.24
CA VAL A 247 4.52 1.54 -14.00
C VAL A 247 5.61 1.28 -12.98
N PRO A 248 6.03 0.00 -12.78
CA PRO A 248 7.01 -0.35 -11.75
C PRO A 248 8.38 0.27 -12.03
N ALA A 249 9.22 0.32 -11.00
CA ALA A 249 10.62 0.68 -11.12
C ALA A 249 11.29 -0.15 -12.24
N THR A 250 12.20 0.46 -13.00
CA THR A 250 12.85 -0.10 -14.19
C THR A 250 11.99 -0.26 -15.45
N PHE A 251 10.68 -0.04 -15.38
CA PHE A 251 9.79 -0.14 -16.54
C PHE A 251 9.28 1.21 -17.07
N LEU A 252 9.52 2.30 -16.35
CA LEU A 252 9.19 3.64 -16.85
C LEU A 252 10.05 3.97 -18.08
N ARG A 253 9.45 4.59 -19.12
CA ARG A 253 10.17 4.99 -20.33
C ARG A 253 11.19 6.08 -20.03
N ASP A 254 12.33 6.06 -20.71
CA ASP A 254 13.40 7.05 -20.54
C ASP A 254 12.91 8.47 -20.81
N ALA A 255 12.01 8.66 -21.77
CA ALA A 255 11.39 9.96 -22.05
C ALA A 255 10.59 10.49 -20.83
N ASN A 256 9.83 9.62 -20.14
CA ASN A 256 9.08 10.01 -18.94
C ASN A 256 10.03 10.29 -17.75
N ILE A 257 11.15 9.58 -17.64
CA ILE A 257 12.18 9.86 -16.63
C ILE A 257 12.84 11.21 -16.92
N ALA A 258 13.18 11.50 -18.18
CA ALA A 258 13.75 12.78 -18.58
C ALA A 258 12.80 13.95 -18.33
N GLU A 259 11.51 13.81 -18.68
CA GLU A 259 10.47 14.81 -18.35
C GLU A 259 10.39 15.07 -16.86
N LEU A 260 10.33 14.00 -16.05
CA LEU A 260 10.28 14.09 -14.58
C LEU A 260 11.49 14.86 -14.04
N LYS A 261 12.70 14.54 -14.50
CA LYS A 261 13.94 15.18 -14.09
C LYS A 261 14.01 16.65 -14.51
N THR A 262 13.64 16.97 -15.75
CA THR A 262 13.54 18.35 -16.23
C THR A 262 12.56 19.16 -15.40
N ARG A 263 11.39 18.59 -15.12
CA ARG A 263 10.39 19.23 -14.27
C ARG A 263 10.90 19.46 -12.84
N ALA A 264 11.66 18.51 -12.28
CA ALA A 264 12.25 18.67 -10.96
C ALA A 264 13.22 19.85 -10.86
N GLN A 265 14.02 20.11 -11.90
CA GLN A 265 14.92 21.27 -11.96
C GLN A 265 14.16 22.60 -11.96
N ILE A 266 12.97 22.63 -12.53
CA ILE A 266 12.17 23.86 -12.65
C ILE A 266 11.32 24.13 -11.41
N GLU A 267 10.73 23.09 -10.82
CA GLU A 267 9.67 23.22 -9.82
C GLU A 267 10.11 22.94 -8.38
N LEU A 268 11.24 22.24 -8.18
CA LEU A 268 11.68 21.83 -6.86
C LEU A 268 12.91 22.63 -6.39
N PRO A 269 13.04 22.93 -5.09
CA PRO A 269 14.28 23.42 -4.55
C PRO A 269 15.41 22.40 -4.70
N GLU A 270 16.66 22.88 -4.81
CA GLU A 270 17.85 22.10 -5.15
C GLU A 270 17.99 20.81 -4.32
N ILE A 271 17.77 20.91 -3.01
CA ILE A 271 17.88 19.75 -2.10
C ILE A 271 16.94 18.60 -2.48
N LEU A 272 15.77 18.87 -3.03
CA LEU A 272 14.81 17.87 -3.50
C LEU A 272 15.00 17.53 -4.97
N SER A 273 15.29 18.55 -5.81
CA SER A 273 15.59 18.37 -7.23
C SER A 273 16.74 17.40 -7.45
N ALA A 274 17.84 17.59 -6.73
CA ALA A 274 19.00 16.71 -6.79
C ALA A 274 18.64 15.24 -6.45
N ARG A 275 17.73 15.01 -5.50
CA ARG A 275 17.26 13.64 -5.15
C ARG A 275 16.46 12.99 -6.28
N VAL A 276 15.59 13.76 -6.93
CA VAL A 276 14.88 13.27 -8.11
C VAL A 276 15.85 12.99 -9.27
N GLN A 277 16.85 13.87 -9.49
CA GLN A 277 17.89 13.70 -10.51
C GLN A 277 18.73 12.42 -10.29
N GLN A 278 19.13 12.17 -9.05
CA GLN A 278 19.94 11.02 -8.64
C GLN A 278 19.19 9.69 -8.78
N THR A 279 17.86 9.70 -8.64
CA THR A 279 17.06 8.46 -8.67
C THR A 279 17.18 7.80 -10.04
N GLN A 280 17.72 6.57 -10.05
CA GLN A 280 17.93 5.80 -11.28
C GLN A 280 16.64 5.18 -11.79
N ASN A 281 15.83 4.62 -10.91
CA ASN A 281 14.64 3.86 -11.23
C ASN A 281 13.39 4.42 -10.54
N PRO A 282 12.94 5.64 -10.90
CA PRO A 282 11.67 6.13 -10.39
C PRO A 282 10.51 5.27 -10.91
N PHE A 283 9.42 5.24 -10.16
CA PHE A 283 8.21 4.56 -10.56
C PHE A 283 6.99 5.46 -10.37
N VAL A 284 5.88 5.11 -11.00
CA VAL A 284 4.66 5.89 -10.95
C VAL A 284 3.48 5.05 -10.50
N GLN A 285 2.63 5.64 -9.67
CA GLN A 285 1.35 5.09 -9.25
C GLN A 285 0.23 6.05 -9.63
N VAL A 286 -0.80 5.50 -10.26
CA VAL A 286 -2.04 6.22 -10.53
C VAL A 286 -2.83 6.35 -9.24
N ILE A 287 -3.30 7.54 -8.93
CA ILE A 287 -4.19 7.72 -7.80
C ILE A 287 -5.62 7.55 -8.27
N VAL A 288 -6.34 6.67 -7.60
CA VAL A 288 -7.70 6.29 -7.93
C VAL A 288 -8.57 6.29 -6.67
N ASP A 289 -9.85 6.55 -6.86
CA ASP A 289 -10.87 6.37 -5.83
C ASP A 289 -11.69 5.12 -6.16
N MET A 290 -12.00 4.32 -5.16
CA MET A 290 -12.92 3.19 -5.30
C MET A 290 -13.47 2.79 -3.93
N ALA A 291 -14.74 2.47 -3.87
CA ALA A 291 -15.39 1.83 -2.75
C ALA A 291 -16.50 0.91 -3.24
N VAL A 292 -16.62 -0.24 -2.61
CA VAL A 292 -17.74 -1.15 -2.86
C VAL A 292 -18.93 -0.79 -1.97
N PRO A 293 -20.16 -1.11 -2.40
CA PRO A 293 -21.37 -0.87 -1.59
C PRO A 293 -21.50 -1.88 -0.44
N LYS A 294 -20.80 -3.01 -0.54
CA LYS A 294 -20.81 -4.10 0.44
C LYS A 294 -19.50 -4.87 0.37
N MET A 295 -18.93 -5.23 1.51
CA MET A 295 -17.62 -5.90 1.57
C MET A 295 -17.74 -7.45 1.60
N TYR A 296 -18.91 -7.99 1.44
CA TYR A 296 -19.13 -9.44 1.37
C TYR A 296 -20.39 -9.82 0.58
N GLN A 297 -20.42 -11.03 0.10
CA GLN A 297 -21.62 -11.71 -0.40
C GLN A 297 -21.55 -13.17 0.05
N ASP A 298 -22.51 -13.55 0.89
CA ASP A 298 -22.59 -14.87 1.53
C ASP A 298 -21.27 -15.29 2.20
N ARG A 299 -20.46 -16.13 1.55
CA ARG A 299 -19.20 -16.67 2.06
C ARG A 299 -17.96 -16.12 1.36
N VAL A 300 -18.11 -15.07 0.58
CA VAL A 300 -17.01 -14.36 -0.07
C VAL A 300 -16.91 -12.96 0.51
N VAL A 301 -15.74 -12.63 1.04
CA VAL A 301 -15.42 -11.35 1.69
C VAL A 301 -14.33 -10.67 0.89
N ILE A 302 -14.34 -9.35 0.80
CA ILE A 302 -13.24 -8.54 0.27
C ILE A 302 -12.83 -7.48 1.29
N LEU A 303 -11.52 -7.21 1.38
CA LEU A 303 -10.97 -6.25 2.35
C LEU A 303 -9.75 -5.50 1.80
N GLY A 304 -9.26 -4.53 2.55
CA GLY A 304 -8.14 -3.70 2.13
C GLY A 304 -8.41 -2.97 0.81
N ASP A 305 -7.42 -2.93 -0.06
CA ASP A 305 -7.51 -2.29 -1.39
C ASP A 305 -8.47 -3.03 -2.35
N ALA A 306 -8.83 -4.27 -2.08
CA ALA A 306 -9.84 -4.98 -2.84
C ALA A 306 -11.25 -4.42 -2.61
N ALA A 307 -11.53 -3.90 -1.41
CA ALA A 307 -12.83 -3.34 -1.03
C ALA A 307 -12.92 -1.82 -1.20
N SER A 308 -11.86 -1.09 -0.85
CA SER A 308 -11.84 0.37 -0.99
C SER A 308 -10.41 0.91 -1.08
N LEU A 309 -10.22 1.86 -2.01
CA LEU A 309 -8.95 2.54 -2.22
C LEU A 309 -8.95 3.89 -1.54
N VAL A 310 -8.03 4.08 -0.63
CA VAL A 310 -7.84 5.32 0.12
C VAL A 310 -6.66 6.08 -0.46
N ARG A 311 -6.83 7.38 -0.70
CA ARG A 311 -5.76 8.22 -1.25
C ARG A 311 -4.55 8.23 -0.30
N PRO A 312 -3.32 8.17 -0.81
CA PRO A 312 -2.10 7.99 0.00
C PRO A 312 -1.81 9.13 0.99
N HIS A 313 -2.43 10.30 0.81
CA HIS A 313 -2.29 11.44 1.72
C HIS A 313 -2.73 11.15 3.17
N THR A 314 -3.63 10.18 3.36
CA THR A 314 -4.08 9.76 4.69
C THR A 314 -3.05 8.92 5.43
N ALA A 315 -2.08 8.34 4.71
CA ALA A 315 -1.13 7.35 5.21
C ALA A 315 -1.79 6.10 5.84
N SER A 316 -3.07 5.83 5.53
CA SER A 316 -3.89 4.84 6.25
C SER A 316 -4.12 3.53 5.49
N GLY A 317 -3.60 3.35 4.27
CA GLY A 317 -3.92 2.16 3.46
C GLY A 317 -3.56 0.84 4.15
N THR A 318 -2.37 0.76 4.74
CA THR A 318 -1.89 -0.44 5.45
C THR A 318 -2.62 -0.62 6.80
N ALA A 319 -2.85 0.45 7.55
CA ALA A 319 -3.59 0.41 8.80
C ALA A 319 -5.04 -0.05 8.56
N LYS A 320 -5.70 0.49 7.54
CA LYS A 320 -7.04 0.05 7.15
C LYS A 320 -7.09 -1.44 6.83
N ALA A 321 -6.12 -1.97 6.07
CA ALA A 321 -6.08 -3.40 5.76
C ALA A 321 -5.91 -4.26 7.03
N TYR A 322 -5.11 -3.78 8.00
CA TYR A 322 -5.00 -4.40 9.31
C TYR A 322 -6.32 -4.35 10.09
N GLU A 323 -6.95 -3.19 10.16
CA GLU A 323 -8.20 -2.99 10.88
C GLU A 323 -9.35 -3.83 10.31
N ASP A 324 -9.46 -3.88 8.97
CA ASP A 324 -10.40 -4.77 8.28
C ASP A 324 -10.18 -6.24 8.70
N ALA A 325 -8.92 -6.69 8.72
CA ALA A 325 -8.53 -8.06 9.07
C ALA A 325 -8.79 -8.38 10.55
N ALA A 326 -8.37 -7.51 11.45
CA ALA A 326 -8.52 -7.68 12.90
C ALA A 326 -10.00 -7.69 13.32
N ALA A 327 -10.78 -6.76 12.77
CA ALA A 327 -12.21 -6.70 13.02
C ALA A 327 -12.95 -7.93 12.47
N LEU A 328 -12.57 -8.43 11.28
CA LEU A 328 -13.14 -9.65 10.72
C LEU A 328 -12.85 -10.86 11.61
N ALA A 329 -11.60 -11.03 12.02
CA ALA A 329 -11.22 -12.11 12.93
C ALA A 329 -12.02 -12.04 14.26
N ALA A 330 -12.16 -10.84 14.84
CA ALA A 330 -12.90 -10.65 16.09
C ALA A 330 -14.37 -11.04 15.98
N VAL A 331 -15.08 -10.61 14.93
CA VAL A 331 -16.51 -10.94 14.80
C VAL A 331 -16.76 -12.42 14.53
N LEU A 332 -15.78 -13.13 13.95
CA LEU A 332 -15.89 -14.59 13.69
C LEU A 332 -15.60 -15.45 14.91
N THR A 333 -15.08 -14.90 16.00
CA THR A 333 -14.96 -15.60 17.30
C THR A 333 -16.26 -15.58 18.11
N ASP A 334 -17.17 -14.67 17.79
CA ASP A 334 -18.46 -14.60 18.44
C ASP A 334 -19.34 -15.80 18.02
N HIS A 335 -20.11 -16.35 18.96
CA HIS A 335 -21.01 -17.51 18.72
C HIS A 335 -22.24 -17.18 17.86
N SER A 336 -22.20 -16.08 17.12
CA SER A 336 -23.23 -15.68 16.17
C SER A 336 -23.14 -16.47 14.84
N THR A 337 -24.20 -16.41 14.04
CA THR A 337 -24.15 -16.98 12.69
C THR A 337 -23.14 -16.21 11.82
N LEU A 338 -22.52 -16.88 10.83
CA LEU A 338 -21.60 -16.22 9.88
C LEU A 338 -22.24 -14.99 9.23
N ALA A 339 -23.50 -15.09 8.80
CA ALA A 339 -24.22 -13.98 8.17
C ALA A 339 -24.32 -12.75 9.11
N SER A 340 -24.68 -12.97 10.38
CA SER A 340 -24.77 -11.89 11.38
C SER A 340 -23.41 -11.29 11.70
N ALA A 341 -22.37 -12.11 11.82
CA ALA A 341 -20.99 -11.64 12.04
C ALA A 341 -20.50 -10.76 10.88
N LEU A 342 -20.66 -11.23 9.64
CA LEU A 342 -20.27 -10.49 8.44
C LEU A 342 -21.08 -9.20 8.25
N GLN A 343 -22.35 -9.19 8.62
CA GLN A 343 -23.17 -7.97 8.56
C GLN A 343 -22.66 -6.90 9.52
N ARG A 344 -22.34 -7.26 10.78
CA ARG A 344 -21.78 -6.31 11.76
C ARG A 344 -20.43 -5.77 11.29
N TRP A 345 -19.52 -6.65 10.88
CA TRP A 345 -18.23 -6.28 10.35
C TRP A 345 -18.35 -5.31 9.17
N ASN A 346 -19.18 -5.66 8.19
CA ASN A 346 -19.40 -4.83 7.01
C ASN A 346 -19.88 -3.41 7.35
N THR A 347 -20.82 -3.27 8.28
CA THR A 347 -21.34 -1.96 8.67
C THR A 347 -20.23 -1.09 9.26
N MET A 348 -19.40 -1.65 10.14
CA MET A 348 -18.29 -0.92 10.76
C MET A 348 -17.22 -0.53 9.72
N GLN A 349 -16.79 -1.48 8.89
CA GLN A 349 -15.69 -1.26 7.96
C GLN A 349 -16.07 -0.36 6.77
N LEU A 350 -17.31 -0.42 6.28
CA LEU A 350 -17.79 0.52 5.26
C LEU A 350 -17.82 1.95 5.79
N HIS A 351 -18.27 2.15 7.03
CA HIS A 351 -18.27 3.48 7.64
C HIS A 351 -16.86 4.03 7.76
N HIS A 352 -15.93 3.25 8.31
CA HIS A 352 -14.53 3.63 8.43
C HIS A 352 -13.89 3.94 7.06
N ALA A 353 -14.11 3.09 6.05
CA ALA A 353 -13.61 3.32 4.70
C ALA A 353 -14.14 4.64 4.10
N ALA A 354 -15.43 4.95 4.30
CA ALA A 354 -16.03 6.18 3.79
C ALA A 354 -15.40 7.44 4.44
N GLU A 355 -15.12 7.41 5.74
CA GLU A 355 -14.43 8.49 6.45
C GLU A 355 -13.00 8.71 5.90
N LEU A 356 -12.23 7.64 5.73
CA LEU A 356 -10.86 7.71 5.18
C LEU A 356 -10.84 8.22 3.73
N ILE A 357 -11.77 7.77 2.88
CA ILE A 357 -11.90 8.25 1.49
C ILE A 357 -12.23 9.73 1.48
N SER A 358 -13.20 10.15 2.29
CA SER A 358 -13.58 11.57 2.41
C SER A 358 -12.41 12.43 2.89
N TYR A 359 -11.68 11.95 3.90
CA TYR A 359 -10.49 12.64 4.43
C TYR A 359 -9.39 12.75 3.36
N GLY A 360 -9.07 11.67 2.66
CA GLY A 360 -8.07 11.68 1.59
C GLY A 360 -8.41 12.64 0.44
N ARG A 361 -9.71 12.72 0.08
CA ARG A 361 -10.18 13.69 -0.92
C ARG A 361 -10.01 15.14 -0.44
N ARG A 362 -10.31 15.44 0.82
CA ARG A 362 -10.10 16.80 1.39
C ARG A 362 -8.62 17.19 1.39
N LEU A 363 -7.73 16.27 1.78
CA LEU A 363 -6.28 16.52 1.76
C LEU A 363 -5.76 16.80 0.35
N ALA A 364 -6.16 16.00 -0.62
CA ALA A 364 -5.77 16.19 -2.02
C ALA A 364 -6.29 17.54 -2.55
N LYS A 365 -7.56 17.87 -2.29
CA LYS A 365 -8.16 19.15 -2.69
C LYS A 365 -7.42 20.33 -2.06
N GLY A 366 -7.04 20.25 -0.79
CA GLY A 366 -6.23 21.26 -0.10
C GLY A 366 -4.87 21.51 -0.74
N SER A 367 -4.32 20.52 -1.45
CA SER A 367 -3.07 20.62 -2.22
C SER A 367 -3.29 20.92 -3.71
N GLY A 368 -4.51 21.21 -4.15
CA GLY A 368 -4.84 21.44 -5.56
C GLY A 368 -4.69 20.21 -6.46
N LEU A 369 -4.76 19.01 -5.88
CA LEU A 369 -4.63 17.75 -6.62
C LEU A 369 -5.98 17.17 -7.03
N GLY A 370 -6.06 16.68 -8.27
CA GLY A 370 -7.25 16.02 -8.78
C GLY A 370 -8.37 16.98 -9.14
N GLN A 371 -8.05 18.15 -9.66
CA GLN A 371 -9.02 19.15 -10.17
C GLN A 371 -9.35 18.91 -11.63
#